data_54f437a7de65f4e1521494b1bc510a5e
#
_entry.id   54f437a7de65f4e1521494b1bc510a5e
#
_cell.length_a   1.000
_cell.length_b   1.000
_cell.length_c   1.000
_cell.angle_alpha   90.00
_cell.angle_beta   90.00
_cell.angle_gamma   90.00
#
_symmetry.space_group_name_H-M   'P 1'
#
loop_
_entity.id
_entity.type
_entity.pdbx_description
1 polymer ?
#
loop_
_entity_poly.entity_id
_entity_poly.type
_entity_poly.pdbx_seq_one_letter_code
_entity_poly.pdbx_strand_id
1 'polypeptide(L)'
;MKRTQNIIVNICFALNCLLLFFLFFESRIVIPAWLQVLGRMHPVLLHFPIVLLVLYIFWILFIEKKITTNEAFKSCGDWLLLLSAFTGTFTTLMGLLLSKEDGYDATALQWHKWSGV
;
A
#
# COMPACT_ATOMS: atom_id res chain seq x y z
N MET A 1 12.51 8.68 -16.79
CA MET A 1 11.89 8.91 -15.46
C MET A 1 10.37 8.95 -15.56
N LYS A 2 9.75 9.87 -16.29
CA LYS A 2 8.28 9.97 -16.41
C LYS A 2 7.59 8.68 -16.88
N ARG A 3 8.18 7.93 -17.83
CA ARG A 3 7.62 6.67 -18.33
C ARG A 3 7.50 5.61 -17.23
N THR A 4 8.55 5.44 -16.43
CA THR A 4 8.55 4.47 -15.30
C THR A 4 7.56 4.87 -14.22
N GLN A 5 7.47 6.16 -13.88
CA GLN A 5 6.48 6.65 -12.93
C GLN A 5 5.06 6.37 -13.41
N ASN A 6 4.75 6.63 -14.69
CA ASN A 6 3.42 6.35 -15.25
C ASN A 6 3.08 4.85 -15.21
N ILE A 7 4.05 3.97 -15.45
CA ILE A 7 3.84 2.52 -15.33
C ILE A 7 3.46 2.15 -13.89
N ILE A 8 4.19 2.66 -12.90
CA ILE A 8 3.91 2.36 -11.48
C ILE A 8 2.56 2.94 -11.06
N VAL A 9 2.20 4.15 -11.49
CA VAL A 9 0.88 4.76 -11.25
C VAL A 9 -0.23 3.86 -11.81
N ASN A 10 -0.08 3.38 -13.03
CA ASN A 10 -1.07 2.50 -13.64
C ASN A 10 -1.17 1.15 -12.91
N ILE A 11 -0.05 0.61 -12.45
CA ILE A 11 -0.04 -0.62 -11.63
C ILE A 11 -0.72 -0.36 -10.29
N CYS A 12 -0.42 0.75 -9.61
CA CYS A 12 -1.10 1.14 -8.38
C CYS A 12 -2.61 1.26 -8.59
N PHE A 13 -3.03 1.92 -9.67
CA PHE A 13 -4.45 2.05 -10.00
C PHE A 13 -5.11 0.68 -10.21
N ALA A 14 -4.49 -0.20 -10.99
CA ALA A 14 -4.99 -1.55 -11.22
C ALA A 14 -5.07 -2.38 -9.92
N LEU A 15 -4.06 -2.27 -9.05
CA LEU A 15 -4.06 -2.94 -7.75
C LEU A 15 -5.17 -2.41 -6.83
N ASN A 16 -5.44 -1.10 -6.83
CA ASN A 16 -6.53 -0.53 -6.05
C ASN A 16 -7.90 -0.99 -6.57
N CYS A 17 -8.09 -1.07 -7.89
CA CYS A 17 -9.29 -1.64 -8.48
C CYS A 17 -9.48 -3.12 -8.09
N LEU A 18 -8.40 -3.89 -8.12
CA LEU A 18 -8.40 -5.29 -7.69
C LEU A 18 -8.74 -5.44 -6.21
N LEU A 19 -8.20 -4.55 -5.39
CA LEU A 19 -8.44 -4.51 -3.94
C LEU A 19 -9.92 -4.24 -3.64
N LEU A 20 -10.51 -3.25 -4.30
CA LEU A 20 -11.93 -2.96 -4.18
C LEU A 20 -12.78 -4.14 -4.67
N PHE A 21 -12.39 -4.76 -5.78
CA PHE A 21 -13.07 -5.95 -6.27
C PHE A 21 -13.06 -7.07 -5.22
N PHE A 22 -11.90 -7.39 -4.64
CA PHE A 22 -11.80 -8.40 -3.60
C PHE A 22 -12.60 -8.04 -2.34
N LEU A 23 -12.64 -6.76 -1.96
CA LEU A 23 -13.39 -6.31 -0.81
C LEU A 23 -14.91 -6.52 -0.99
N PHE A 24 -15.44 -6.19 -2.17
CA PHE A 24 -16.89 -6.34 -2.44
C PHE A 24 -17.32 -7.79 -2.69
N PHE A 25 -16.43 -8.59 -3.28
CA PHE A 25 -16.73 -9.99 -3.64
C PHE A 25 -16.08 -11.01 -2.68
N GLU A 26 -15.58 -10.57 -1.54
CA GLU A 26 -14.83 -11.42 -0.60
C GLU A 26 -15.60 -12.66 -0.13
N SER A 27 -16.94 -12.59 -0.01
CA SER A 27 -17.78 -13.71 0.41
C SER A 27 -17.84 -14.85 -0.63
N ARG A 28 -17.50 -14.56 -1.87
CA ARG A 28 -17.52 -15.51 -2.99
C ARG A 28 -16.15 -16.04 -3.37
N ILE A 29 -15.10 -15.46 -2.82
CA ILE A 29 -13.72 -15.81 -3.17
C ILE A 29 -13.16 -16.76 -2.11
N VAL A 30 -12.83 -17.97 -2.53
CA VAL A 30 -12.10 -18.95 -1.70
C VAL A 30 -10.63 -18.79 -2.01
N ILE A 31 -9.85 -18.42 -1.00
CA ILE A 31 -8.41 -18.23 -1.11
C ILE A 31 -7.70 -19.53 -0.72
N PRO A 32 -6.83 -20.08 -1.60
CA PRO A 32 -6.08 -21.27 -1.27
C PRO A 32 -5.11 -21.02 -0.09
N ALA A 33 -4.84 -22.05 0.70
CA ALA A 33 -4.07 -21.96 1.93
C ALA A 33 -2.67 -21.32 1.76
N TRP A 34 -2.01 -21.55 0.64
CA TRP A 34 -0.69 -20.97 0.35
C TRP A 34 -0.73 -19.43 0.20
N LEU A 35 -1.84 -18.88 -0.32
CA LEU A 35 -2.04 -17.42 -0.39
C LEU A 35 -2.32 -16.81 0.99
N GLN A 36 -2.98 -17.55 1.87
CA GLN A 36 -3.18 -17.11 3.27
C GLN A 36 -1.84 -17.02 4.00
N VAL A 37 -0.92 -17.96 3.76
CA VAL A 37 0.45 -17.90 4.31
C VAL A 37 1.18 -16.65 3.86
N LEU A 38 1.04 -16.24 2.59
CA LEU A 38 1.60 -14.96 2.11
C LEU A 38 0.98 -13.76 2.84
N GLY A 39 -0.30 -13.83 3.17
CA GLY A 39 -0.98 -12.79 3.95
C GLY A 39 -0.33 -12.55 5.32
N ARG A 40 0.27 -13.57 5.94
CA ARG A 40 1.01 -13.45 7.21
C ARG A 40 2.23 -12.52 7.14
N MET A 41 2.69 -12.18 5.94
CA MET A 41 3.73 -11.15 5.75
C MET A 41 3.22 -9.72 5.95
N HIS A 42 1.90 -9.53 6.04
CA HIS A 42 1.28 -8.21 6.20
C HIS A 42 1.89 -7.35 7.33
N PRO A 43 2.09 -7.84 8.57
CA PRO A 43 2.66 -7.02 9.65
C PRO A 43 4.07 -6.54 9.35
N VAL A 44 4.89 -7.37 8.69
CA VAL A 44 6.26 -7.01 8.30
C VAL A 44 6.25 -5.98 7.18
N LEU A 45 5.43 -6.22 6.16
CA LEU A 45 5.33 -5.35 4.99
C LEU A 45 4.76 -3.97 5.33
N LEU A 46 3.95 -3.86 6.38
CA LEU A 46 3.33 -2.61 6.81
C LEU A 46 4.37 -1.54 7.21
N HIS A 47 5.55 -1.95 7.65
CA HIS A 47 6.61 -1.02 8.01
C HIS A 47 7.13 -0.23 6.79
N PHE A 48 7.13 -0.80 5.59
CA PHE A 48 7.64 -0.12 4.39
C PHE A 48 6.85 1.14 4.03
N PRO A 49 5.50 1.08 3.83
CA PRO A 49 4.75 2.28 3.50
C PRO A 49 4.78 3.32 4.63
N ILE A 50 4.81 2.88 5.89
CA ILE A 50 4.91 3.81 7.03
C ILE A 50 6.22 4.58 7.00
N VAL A 51 7.35 3.90 6.86
CA VAL A 51 8.68 4.52 6.80
C VAL A 51 8.78 5.45 5.59
N LEU A 52 8.34 5.01 4.41
CA LEU A 52 8.36 5.83 3.19
C LEU A 52 7.50 7.08 3.32
N LEU A 53 6.33 6.97 3.95
CA LEU A 53 5.45 8.11 4.19
C LEU A 53 6.08 9.11 5.17
N VAL A 54 6.69 8.63 6.24
CA VAL A 54 7.41 9.48 7.21
C VAL A 54 8.57 10.20 6.53
N LEU A 55 9.35 9.50 5.69
CA LEU A 55 10.44 10.10 4.91
C LEU A 55 9.90 11.14 3.92
N TYR A 56 8.77 10.89 3.28
CA TYR A 56 8.12 11.84 2.38
C TYR A 56 7.68 13.11 3.11
N ILE A 57 7.05 12.98 4.28
CA ILE A 57 6.65 14.12 5.12
C ILE A 57 7.88 14.93 5.53
N PHE A 58 8.93 14.25 5.99
CA PHE A 58 10.21 14.90 6.33
C PHE A 58 10.80 15.64 5.11
N TRP A 59 10.76 15.02 3.94
CA TRP A 59 11.22 15.60 2.67
C TRP A 59 10.50 16.93 2.38
N ILE A 60 9.17 16.93 2.40
CA ILE A 60 8.37 18.15 2.14
C ILE A 60 8.66 19.25 3.17
N LEU A 61 8.69 18.90 4.44
CA LEU A 61 8.80 19.90 5.50
C LEU A 61 10.17 20.57 5.58
N PHE A 62 11.25 19.81 5.35
CA PHE A 62 12.60 20.26 5.63
C PHE A 62 13.48 20.45 4.41
N ILE A 63 13.25 19.70 3.34
CA ILE A 63 14.17 19.66 2.19
C ILE A 63 13.58 20.42 1.02
N GLU A 64 12.35 20.20 0.63
CA GLU A 64 11.75 20.80 -0.55
C GLU A 64 11.74 22.32 -0.47
N LYS A 65 11.45 22.88 0.70
CA LYS A 65 11.46 24.33 0.93
C LYS A 65 12.84 24.98 0.76
N LYS A 66 13.91 24.21 0.94
CA LYS A 66 15.29 24.73 0.86
C LYS A 66 15.92 24.55 -0.51
N ILE A 67 15.42 23.60 -1.31
CA ILE A 67 16.07 23.18 -2.58
C ILE A 67 15.05 23.28 -3.72
N THR A 68 14.55 24.49 -3.99
CA THR A 68 13.50 24.72 -5.01
C THR A 68 14.00 24.67 -6.45
N THR A 69 15.31 24.67 -6.70
CA THR A 69 15.88 24.89 -8.03
C THR A 69 16.34 23.62 -8.74
N ASN A 70 16.41 22.47 -8.07
CA ASN A 70 16.94 21.24 -8.65
C ASN A 70 15.82 20.22 -8.95
N GLU A 71 15.56 19.96 -10.23
CA GLU A 71 14.55 19.00 -10.70
C GLU A 71 14.77 17.56 -10.18
N ALA A 72 16.03 17.16 -9.95
CA ALA A 72 16.34 15.85 -9.40
C ALA A 72 15.80 15.69 -7.96
N PHE A 73 15.86 16.75 -7.16
CA PHE A 73 15.33 16.73 -5.80
C PHE A 73 13.80 16.72 -5.75
N LYS A 74 13.14 17.46 -6.64
CA LYS A 74 11.66 17.36 -6.78
C LYS A 74 11.24 15.96 -7.15
N SER A 75 11.94 15.33 -8.09
CA SER A 75 11.68 13.96 -8.49
C SER A 75 11.84 12.95 -7.34
N CYS A 76 12.69 13.21 -6.36
CA CYS A 76 12.85 12.36 -5.19
C CYS A 76 11.59 12.32 -4.32
N GLY A 77 10.95 13.47 -4.08
CA GLY A 77 9.67 13.56 -3.37
C GLY A 77 8.57 12.76 -4.09
N ASP A 78 8.46 12.92 -5.40
CA ASP A 78 7.50 12.17 -6.23
C ASP A 78 7.71 10.66 -6.11
N TRP A 79 8.98 10.20 -6.11
CA TRP A 79 9.31 8.80 -5.95
C TRP A 79 8.98 8.27 -4.55
N LEU A 80 9.25 9.03 -3.49
CA LEU A 80 8.91 8.66 -2.13
C LEU A 80 7.39 8.46 -1.97
N LEU A 81 6.61 9.40 -2.51
CA LEU A 81 5.15 9.32 -2.48
C LEU A 81 4.65 8.10 -3.27
N LEU A 82 5.16 7.93 -4.48
CA LEU A 82 4.74 6.84 -5.37
C LEU A 82 5.07 5.47 -4.80
N LEU A 83 6.27 5.29 -4.23
CA LEU A 83 6.67 4.05 -3.58
C LEU A 83 5.86 3.79 -2.30
N SER A 84 5.56 4.84 -1.53
CA SER A 84 4.69 4.73 -0.35
C SER A 84 3.28 4.25 -0.75
N ALA A 85 2.69 4.84 -1.79
CA ALA A 85 1.38 4.44 -2.29
C ALA A 85 1.40 2.99 -2.82
N PHE A 86 2.41 2.61 -3.59
CA PHE A 86 2.56 1.26 -4.13
C PHE A 86 2.71 0.22 -3.03
N THR A 87 3.63 0.44 -2.08
CA THR A 87 3.85 -0.50 -0.97
C THR A 87 2.65 -0.55 -0.03
N GLY A 88 1.96 0.59 0.18
CA GLY A 88 0.72 0.66 0.95
C GLY A 88 -0.38 -0.20 0.35
N THR A 89 -0.66 -0.03 -0.94
CA THR A 89 -1.65 -0.83 -1.66
C THR A 89 -1.32 -2.33 -1.63
N PHE A 90 -0.05 -2.66 -1.86
CA PHE A 90 0.41 -4.05 -1.80
C PHE A 90 0.23 -4.65 -0.41
N THR A 91 0.59 -3.91 0.64
CA THR A 91 0.42 -4.32 2.04
C THR A 91 -1.04 -4.51 2.41
N THR A 92 -1.92 -3.62 1.94
CA THR A 92 -3.38 -3.75 2.16
C THR A 92 -3.93 -5.01 1.49
N LEU A 93 -3.44 -5.33 0.29
CA LEU A 93 -3.81 -6.58 -0.40
C LEU A 93 -3.39 -7.81 0.43
N MET A 94 -2.17 -7.82 0.97
CA MET A 94 -1.72 -8.88 1.86
C MET A 94 -2.57 -9.00 3.13
N GLY A 95 -2.97 -7.86 3.72
CA GLY A 95 -3.88 -7.82 4.86
C GLY A 95 -5.26 -8.41 4.53
N LEU A 96 -5.77 -8.18 3.33
CA LEU A 96 -7.03 -8.74 2.86
C LEU A 96 -6.96 -10.26 2.68
N LEU A 97 -5.82 -10.78 2.22
CA LEU A 97 -5.57 -12.22 2.18
C LEU A 97 -5.52 -12.82 3.59
N LEU A 98 -4.85 -12.14 4.52
CA LEU A 98 -4.76 -12.57 5.93
C LEU A 98 -6.13 -12.58 6.61
N SER A 99 -7.02 -11.66 6.25
CA SER A 99 -8.38 -11.57 6.82
C SER A 99 -9.25 -12.80 6.58
N LYS A 100 -8.83 -13.69 5.70
CA LYS A 100 -9.50 -14.96 5.40
C LYS A 100 -9.01 -16.12 6.27
N GLU A 101 -8.01 -15.89 7.11
CA GLU A 101 -7.54 -16.87 8.07
C GLU A 101 -8.46 -16.91 9.30
N ASP A 102 -8.77 -18.12 9.78
CA ASP A 102 -9.59 -18.32 10.97
C ASP A 102 -8.85 -17.86 12.26
N GLY A 103 -9.61 -17.46 13.28
CA GLY A 103 -9.08 -17.14 14.59
C GLY A 103 -9.04 -15.65 14.94
N TYR A 104 -9.48 -14.77 14.05
CA TYR A 104 -9.63 -13.35 14.33
C TYR A 104 -11.03 -13.00 14.83
N ASP A 105 -11.10 -12.02 15.74
CA ASP A 105 -12.39 -11.45 16.17
C ASP A 105 -13.09 -10.78 14.98
N ALA A 106 -14.32 -11.22 14.67
CA ALA A 106 -15.03 -10.78 13.47
C ALA A 106 -15.30 -9.27 13.46
N THR A 107 -15.61 -8.69 14.62
CA THR A 107 -15.93 -7.26 14.73
C THR A 107 -14.69 -6.42 14.57
N ALA A 108 -13.61 -6.75 15.28
CA ALA A 108 -12.32 -6.06 15.16
C ALA A 108 -11.75 -6.16 13.74
N LEU A 109 -11.86 -7.33 13.11
CA LEU A 109 -11.44 -7.56 11.75
C LEU A 109 -12.20 -6.68 10.73
N GLN A 110 -13.52 -6.56 10.90
CA GLN A 110 -14.34 -5.71 10.04
C GLN A 110 -13.93 -4.23 10.15
N TRP A 111 -13.80 -3.72 11.37
CA TRP A 111 -13.34 -2.33 11.57
C TRP A 111 -11.98 -2.08 10.98
N HIS A 112 -11.02 -2.98 11.21
CA HIS A 112 -9.68 -2.86 10.67
C HIS A 112 -9.67 -2.88 9.13
N LYS A 113 -10.43 -3.78 8.54
CA LYS A 113 -10.53 -3.93 7.08
C LYS A 113 -11.11 -2.69 6.41
N TRP A 114 -12.26 -2.19 6.90
CA TRP A 114 -12.93 -1.03 6.29
C TRP A 114 -12.20 0.29 6.55
N SER A 115 -11.44 0.39 7.62
CA SER A 115 -10.60 1.58 7.88
C SER A 115 -9.28 1.56 7.12
N GLY A 116 -8.79 0.38 6.71
CA GLY A 116 -7.50 0.21 6.04
C GLY A 116 -7.57 0.21 4.50
N VAL A 117 -8.75 0.09 3.92
CA VAL A 117 -9.01 0.15 2.47
C VAL A 117 -9.63 1.47 2.10
#